data_7b14887e2eac9c06a81f2cc6e83aa244
#
_entry.id   7b14887e2eac9c06a81f2cc6e83aa244
#
_cell.length_a   1.000
_cell.length_b   1.000
_cell.length_c   1.000
_cell.angle_alpha   90.00
_cell.angle_beta   90.00
_cell.angle_gamma   90.00
#
_symmetry.space_group_name_H-M   'P 1'
#
loop_
_entity.id
_entity.type
_entity.pdbx_description
1 polymer ?
#
loop_
_entity_poly.entity_id
_entity_poly.type
_entity_poly.pdbx_seq_one_letter_code
_entity_poly.pdbx_strand_id
1 'polypeptide(L)'
;MSVTIIESLSKTVKIGFDEPFCIIGERINPTGRKKLSLELQNDDFSTVEKDALNQVKCGAHILDVNAGVVYNNNPDPNITEPPLIKKLITLVQSLTDVPICIDSSVPAALELSLIHI
;
A
#
# COMPACT_ATOMS: atom_id res chain seq x y z
N MET A 1 24.79 5.93 -14.94
CA MET A 1 23.92 4.81 -14.62
C MET A 1 22.48 5.28 -14.39
N SER A 2 21.53 4.40 -14.67
CA SER A 2 20.12 4.72 -14.50
C SER A 2 19.73 4.83 -13.04
N VAL A 3 18.89 5.80 -12.73
CA VAL A 3 18.30 6.00 -11.40
C VAL A 3 16.78 5.98 -11.55
N THR A 4 16.11 5.19 -10.71
CA THR A 4 14.65 5.20 -10.64
C THR A 4 14.23 6.28 -9.65
N ILE A 5 13.34 7.16 -10.07
CA ILE A 5 12.82 8.24 -9.23
C ILE A 5 11.36 7.98 -8.96
N ILE A 6 11.01 7.94 -7.68
CA ILE A 6 9.64 7.77 -7.20
C ILE A 6 9.30 8.96 -6.31
N GLU A 7 8.14 9.55 -6.51
CA GLU A 7 7.77 10.79 -5.82
C GLU A 7 6.41 10.70 -5.14
N SER A 8 6.29 11.40 -4.02
CA SER A 8 5.03 11.83 -3.43
C SER A 8 4.88 13.35 -3.64
N LEU A 9 3.89 13.96 -2.99
CA LEU A 9 3.70 15.42 -3.07
C LEU A 9 4.91 16.19 -2.54
N SER A 10 5.60 15.70 -1.52
CA SER A 10 6.72 16.43 -0.89
C SER A 10 8.03 15.65 -0.82
N LYS A 11 8.06 14.38 -1.19
CA LYS A 11 9.25 13.53 -1.06
C LYS A 11 9.65 12.91 -2.38
N THR A 12 10.95 12.83 -2.60
CA THR A 12 11.55 12.15 -3.76
C THR A 12 12.44 11.02 -3.26
N VAL A 13 12.25 9.83 -3.78
CA VAL A 13 13.06 8.65 -3.49
C VAL A 13 13.80 8.23 -4.75
N LYS A 14 15.11 8.14 -4.66
CA LYS A 14 15.98 7.70 -5.76
C LYS A 14 16.50 6.29 -5.48
N ILE A 15 16.34 5.41 -6.44
CA ILE A 15 16.79 4.03 -6.35
C ILE A 15 17.85 3.81 -7.43
N GLY A 16 19.06 3.46 -7.03
CA GLY A 16 20.17 3.25 -7.94
C GLY A 16 21.42 2.78 -7.21
N PHE A 17 22.45 2.37 -7.96
CA PHE A 17 23.68 1.83 -7.37
C PHE A 17 24.48 2.86 -6.58
N ASP A 18 24.41 4.14 -6.97
CA ASP A 18 25.12 5.22 -6.31
C ASP A 18 24.23 5.99 -5.31
N GLU A 19 23.02 5.52 -5.08
CA GLU A 19 22.08 6.11 -4.16
C GLU A 19 22.03 5.36 -2.83
N PRO A 20 21.55 5.99 -1.74
CA PRO A 20 21.36 5.32 -0.47
C PRO A 20 20.43 4.11 -0.59
N PHE A 21 20.60 3.13 0.28
CA PHE A 21 19.75 1.96 0.33
C PHE A 21 18.28 2.36 0.54
N CYS A 22 17.40 1.84 -0.32
CA CYS A 22 15.96 2.13 -0.25
C CYS A 22 15.23 1.00 0.46
N ILE A 23 14.45 1.35 1.47
CA ILE A 23 13.61 0.41 2.22
C ILE A 23 12.16 0.58 1.80
N ILE A 24 11.56 -0.50 1.33
CA ILE A 24 10.13 -0.58 1.01
C ILE A 24 9.45 -1.36 2.12
N GLY A 25 8.55 -0.70 2.84
CA GLY A 25 7.75 -1.34 3.88
C GLY A 25 6.56 -2.08 3.28
N GLU A 26 6.36 -3.36 3.59
CA GLU A 26 5.30 -4.17 2.99
C GLU A 26 4.33 -4.79 4.00
N ARG A 27 4.21 -4.24 5.19
CA ARG A 27 3.33 -4.77 6.24
C ARG A 27 1.85 -4.61 5.90
N ILE A 28 1.48 -3.66 5.06
CA ILE A 28 0.09 -3.45 4.61
C ILE A 28 -0.22 -4.46 3.49
N ASN A 29 -0.27 -5.71 3.90
CA ASN A 29 -0.50 -6.85 3.02
C ASN A 29 -1.25 -7.93 3.80
N PRO A 30 -2.53 -8.20 3.47
CA PRO A 30 -3.33 -9.19 4.21
C PRO A 30 -2.94 -10.64 3.92
N THR A 31 -2.16 -10.90 2.89
CA THR A 31 -1.72 -12.26 2.55
C THR A 31 -0.93 -12.88 3.70
N GLY A 32 -1.41 -14.03 4.22
CA GLY A 32 -0.78 -14.70 5.35
C GLY A 32 -0.99 -14.01 6.71
N ARG A 33 -1.76 -12.94 6.77
CA ARG A 33 -2.08 -12.20 8.01
C ARG A 33 -3.59 -12.30 8.29
N LYS A 34 -3.99 -13.37 8.94
CA LYS A 34 -5.42 -13.66 9.21
C LYS A 34 -6.13 -12.55 9.97
N LYS A 35 -5.48 -11.99 10.99
CA LYS A 35 -6.05 -10.89 11.77
C LYS A 35 -6.30 -9.67 10.90
N LEU A 36 -5.32 -9.25 10.12
CA LEU A 36 -5.45 -8.10 9.22
C LEU A 36 -6.55 -8.36 8.18
N SER A 37 -6.59 -9.56 7.60
CA SER A 37 -7.62 -9.93 6.63
C SER A 37 -9.03 -9.81 7.22
N LEU A 38 -9.24 -10.29 8.46
CA LEU A 38 -10.53 -10.18 9.14
C LEU A 38 -10.89 -8.71 9.44
N GLU A 39 -9.94 -7.92 9.89
CA GLU A 39 -10.16 -6.49 10.14
C GLU A 39 -10.59 -5.76 8.87
N LEU A 40 -9.90 -6.00 7.75
CA LEU A 40 -10.24 -5.37 6.48
C LEU A 40 -11.60 -5.80 5.95
N GLN A 41 -12.01 -7.05 6.16
CA GLN A 41 -13.36 -7.51 5.83
C GLN A 41 -14.46 -6.78 6.62
N ASN A 42 -14.13 -6.25 7.78
CA ASN A 42 -15.05 -5.51 8.65
C ASN A 42 -14.84 -3.98 8.60
N ASP A 43 -14.15 -3.49 7.58
CA ASP A 43 -13.78 -2.09 7.45
C ASP A 43 -13.05 -1.52 8.69
N ASP A 44 -12.26 -2.35 9.35
CA ASP A 44 -11.40 -1.94 10.46
C ASP A 44 -9.97 -1.70 9.94
N PHE A 45 -9.54 -0.45 9.96
CA PHE A 45 -8.24 -0.01 9.45
C PHE A 45 -7.24 0.32 10.55
N SER A 46 -7.51 -0.03 11.79
CA SER A 46 -6.65 0.31 12.94
C SER A 46 -5.23 -0.26 12.82
N THR A 47 -5.10 -1.52 12.39
CA THR A 47 -3.79 -2.13 12.16
C THR A 47 -3.07 -1.50 10.96
N VAL A 48 -3.79 -1.16 9.90
CA VAL A 48 -3.21 -0.46 8.73
C VAL A 48 -2.63 0.89 9.15
N GLU A 49 -3.36 1.68 9.94
CA GLU A 49 -2.87 2.96 10.45
C GLU A 49 -1.59 2.80 11.26
N LYS A 50 -1.60 1.85 12.18
CA LYS A 50 -0.45 1.55 13.02
C LYS A 50 0.76 1.10 12.20
N ASP A 51 0.55 0.20 11.25
CA ASP A 51 1.63 -0.32 10.41
C ASP A 51 2.19 0.76 9.49
N ALA A 52 1.34 1.62 8.91
CA ALA A 52 1.80 2.72 8.08
C ALA A 52 2.72 3.66 8.86
N LEU A 53 2.29 4.11 10.02
CA LEU A 53 3.07 5.03 10.86
C LEU A 53 4.35 4.39 11.39
N ASN A 54 4.29 3.14 11.84
CA ASN A 54 5.46 2.43 12.38
C ASN A 54 6.52 2.18 11.31
N GLN A 55 6.13 1.79 10.11
CA GLN A 55 7.09 1.55 9.02
C GLN A 55 7.85 2.81 8.66
N VAL A 56 7.15 3.94 8.54
CA VAL A 56 7.78 5.23 8.24
C VAL A 56 8.70 5.65 9.39
N LYS A 57 8.26 5.51 10.63
CA LYS A 57 9.06 5.80 11.83
C LYS A 57 10.34 4.96 11.88
N CYS A 58 10.27 3.71 11.45
CA CYS A 58 11.42 2.80 11.43
C CYS A 58 12.31 2.94 10.20
N GLY A 59 12.02 3.87 9.30
CA GLY A 59 12.90 4.21 8.18
C GLY A 59 12.46 3.75 6.80
N ALA A 60 11.22 3.30 6.62
CA ALA A 60 10.72 2.98 5.29
C ALA A 60 10.65 4.23 4.41
N HIS A 61 11.18 4.13 3.21
CA HIS A 61 11.17 5.23 2.23
C HIS A 61 9.93 5.18 1.34
N ILE A 62 9.39 3.99 1.14
CA ILE A 62 8.22 3.71 0.30
C ILE A 62 7.35 2.73 1.07
N LEU A 63 6.03 2.85 0.94
CA LEU A 63 5.08 1.87 1.47
C LEU A 63 4.42 1.10 0.34
N ASP A 64 4.55 -0.23 0.38
CA ASP A 64 3.81 -1.14 -0.47
C ASP A 64 2.41 -1.36 0.12
N VAL A 65 1.38 -1.21 -0.69
CA VAL A 65 -0.02 -1.36 -0.28
C VAL A 65 -0.68 -2.44 -1.11
N ASN A 66 -1.13 -3.50 -0.45
CA ASN A 66 -1.81 -4.65 -1.04
C ASN A 66 -3.18 -4.84 -0.39
N ALA A 67 -4.21 -4.99 -1.21
CA ALA A 67 -5.60 -5.17 -0.78
C ALA A 67 -6.16 -6.56 -1.12
N GLY A 68 -5.31 -7.55 -1.24
CA GLY A 68 -5.67 -8.92 -1.66
C GLY A 68 -6.37 -9.72 -0.57
N VAL A 69 -7.51 -9.25 -0.09
CA VAL A 69 -8.36 -9.95 0.88
C VAL A 69 -9.34 -10.87 0.16
N VAL A 70 -9.42 -12.09 0.61
CA VAL A 70 -10.47 -13.02 0.16
C VAL A 70 -11.67 -12.90 1.09
N TYR A 71 -12.75 -12.30 0.59
CA TYR A 71 -13.99 -12.15 1.36
C TYR A 71 -14.79 -13.43 1.35
N ASN A 72 -15.37 -13.79 2.50
CA ASN A 72 -16.19 -14.99 2.63
C ASN A 72 -17.48 -14.91 1.81
N ASN A 73 -18.06 -13.71 1.68
CA ASN A 73 -19.31 -13.48 0.96
C ASN A 73 -19.13 -13.15 -0.52
N ASN A 74 -17.95 -12.76 -0.94
CA ASN A 74 -17.63 -12.48 -2.34
C ASN A 74 -16.12 -12.70 -2.58
N PRO A 75 -15.72 -13.86 -3.08
CA PRO A 75 -14.30 -14.18 -3.28
C PRO A 75 -13.70 -13.60 -4.57
N ASP A 76 -14.48 -12.91 -5.42
CA ASP A 76 -13.98 -12.37 -6.68
C ASP A 76 -13.14 -11.10 -6.47
N PRO A 77 -11.80 -11.17 -6.66
CA PRO A 77 -10.93 -10.01 -6.44
C PRO A 77 -11.19 -8.87 -7.44
N ASN A 78 -11.74 -9.15 -8.60
CA ASN A 78 -12.07 -8.10 -9.57
C ASN A 78 -13.16 -7.16 -9.04
N ILE A 79 -13.98 -7.63 -8.11
CA ILE A 79 -15.07 -6.86 -7.51
C ILE A 79 -14.64 -6.27 -6.17
N THR A 80 -13.95 -7.05 -5.33
CA THR A 80 -13.66 -6.67 -3.94
C THR A 80 -12.40 -5.84 -3.77
N GLU A 81 -11.38 -6.07 -4.57
CA GLU A 81 -10.08 -5.42 -4.40
C GLU A 81 -10.07 -3.93 -4.79
N PRO A 82 -10.69 -3.50 -5.92
CA PRO A 82 -10.64 -2.09 -6.30
C PRO A 82 -11.16 -1.12 -5.22
N PRO A 83 -12.35 -1.31 -4.62
CA PRO A 83 -12.81 -0.39 -3.59
C PRO A 83 -11.96 -0.42 -2.33
N LEU A 84 -11.39 -1.57 -1.96
CA LEU A 84 -10.54 -1.67 -0.79
C LEU A 84 -9.20 -0.97 -1.01
N ILE A 85 -8.55 -1.18 -2.15
CA ILE A 85 -7.27 -0.51 -2.44
C ILE A 85 -7.42 1.01 -2.46
N LYS A 86 -8.53 1.52 -2.96
CA LYS A 86 -8.85 2.94 -2.91
C LYS A 86 -8.88 3.46 -1.48
N LYS A 87 -9.58 2.77 -0.59
CA LYS A 87 -9.66 3.13 0.83
C LYS A 87 -8.29 3.11 1.49
N LEU A 88 -7.49 2.08 1.23
CA LEU A 88 -6.16 1.94 1.81
C LEU A 88 -5.21 3.05 1.35
N ILE A 89 -5.19 3.35 0.06
CA ILE A 89 -4.34 4.42 -0.48
C ILE A 89 -4.75 5.77 0.11
N THR A 90 -6.04 6.08 0.12
CA THR A 90 -6.55 7.33 0.68
C THR A 90 -6.15 7.48 2.15
N LEU A 91 -6.29 6.40 2.93
CA LEU A 91 -5.91 6.41 4.33
C LEU A 91 -4.41 6.62 4.52
N VAL A 92 -3.58 5.83 3.84
CA VAL A 92 -2.12 5.91 3.96
C VAL A 92 -1.60 7.28 3.56
N GLN A 93 -2.11 7.86 2.48
CA GLN A 93 -1.73 9.21 2.06
C GLN A 93 -2.17 10.30 3.04
N SER A 94 -3.21 10.06 3.82
CA SER A 94 -3.62 10.99 4.88
C SER A 94 -2.71 10.92 6.12
N LEU A 95 -2.03 9.81 6.33
CA LEU A 95 -1.20 9.55 7.51
C LEU A 95 0.27 9.87 7.29
N THR A 96 0.78 9.63 6.09
CA THR A 96 2.19 9.81 5.76
C THR A 96 2.34 10.45 4.39
N ASP A 97 3.53 10.95 4.11
CA ASP A 97 3.86 11.60 2.84
C ASP A 97 4.94 10.84 2.07
N VAL A 98 5.14 9.57 2.36
CA VAL A 98 6.06 8.73 1.59
C VAL A 98 5.39 8.25 0.30
N PRO A 99 6.16 8.04 -0.77
CA PRO A 99 5.64 7.41 -1.99
C PRO A 99 5.03 6.05 -1.71
N ILE A 100 4.04 5.66 -2.51
CA ILE A 100 3.32 4.40 -2.38
C ILE A 100 3.62 3.51 -3.57
N CYS A 101 3.90 2.24 -3.29
CA CYS A 101 3.91 1.17 -4.29
C CYS A 101 2.57 0.46 -4.26
N ILE A 102 1.85 0.50 -5.38
CA ILE A 102 0.56 -0.18 -5.51
C ILE A 102 0.82 -1.62 -5.94
N ASP A 103 0.49 -2.56 -5.06
CA ASP A 103 0.76 -3.98 -5.25
C ASP A 103 -0.56 -4.74 -5.52
N SER A 104 -0.86 -4.96 -6.79
CA SER A 104 -2.04 -5.70 -7.21
C SER A 104 -1.81 -6.40 -8.54
N SER A 105 -2.42 -7.58 -8.69
CA SER A 105 -2.51 -8.29 -9.97
C SER A 105 -3.86 -8.07 -10.66
N VAL A 106 -4.73 -7.24 -10.09
CA VAL A 106 -6.08 -6.95 -10.63
C VAL A 106 -6.04 -5.65 -11.41
N PRO A 107 -6.24 -5.66 -12.75
CA PRO A 107 -6.17 -4.44 -13.56
C PRO A 107 -7.11 -3.33 -13.10
N ALA A 108 -8.34 -3.67 -12.73
CA ALA A 108 -9.31 -2.70 -12.23
C ALA A 108 -8.85 -2.01 -10.94
N ALA A 109 -8.14 -2.74 -10.07
CA ALA A 109 -7.56 -2.17 -8.85
C ALA A 109 -6.42 -1.20 -9.16
N LEU A 110 -5.57 -1.55 -10.12
CA LEU A 110 -4.48 -0.67 -10.55
C LEU A 110 -5.01 0.62 -11.18
N GLU A 111 -6.01 0.52 -12.06
CA GLU A 111 -6.62 1.70 -12.68
C GLU A 111 -7.25 2.63 -11.64
N LEU A 112 -8.03 2.09 -10.73
CA LEU A 112 -8.68 2.88 -9.67
C LEU A 112 -7.64 3.53 -8.74
N SER A 113 -6.57 2.82 -8.41
CA SER A 113 -5.47 3.34 -7.60
C SER A 113 -4.80 4.55 -8.24
N LEU A 114 -4.49 4.45 -9.53
CA LEU A 114 -3.83 5.52 -10.28
C LEU A 114 -4.69 6.78 -10.40
N ILE A 115 -6.01 6.64 -10.41
CA ILE A 115 -6.92 7.78 -10.43
C ILE A 115 -6.94 8.51 -9.08
N HIS A 116 -6.79 7.78 -7.96
CA HIS A 116 -6.96 8.31 -6.61
C HIS A 116 -5.67 8.59 -5.84
N ILE A 117 -4.53 8.22 -6.42
CA ILE A 117 -3.24 8.42 -5.77
C ILE A 117 -2.74 9.89 -5.85
#